data_d00cb0f5adc77d123663181be364d839
#
_entry.id   d00cb0f5adc77d123663181be364d839
#
_cell.length_a   1.000
_cell.length_b   1.000
_cell.length_c   1.000
_cell.angle_alpha   90.00
_cell.angle_beta   90.00
_cell.angle_gamma   90.00
#
_symmetry.space_group_name_H-M   'P 1'
#
loop_
_entity.id
_entity.type
_entity.pdbx_description
1 polymer ?
#
loop_
_entity_poly.entity_id
_entity_poly.type
_entity_poly.pdbx_seq_one_letter_code
_entity_poly.pdbx_strand_id
1 'polypeptide(L)'
;MRQALRPNRSRRPTARFASLPAPVAGLNFRDAIAALGPTDALILDNYFPHASFVELRRGYGAHVTGFAAPVESVFDYAAPNGTAKLFAAAGTAIYDVTTAGTVGAAVVSSLTNARWQTVQFSTLGGDFLVAVNGADGVRTYNGSAWATQTITGATAANLVTVASHKTRLWFGENASTKAWYLGTGAISGAATALDLGYVWSLGGNLAAIVPISFQNTQGLDDVLCFISTEGEVAAYVGTDPSSANTWQLAGVYRIGRPVNRRAVARFGGDAIVLTDGGVVSLRQIVAVDLSQAGNVSITDKINRVLGEQVSAAGSTFGWEMMIYPAGTRLIINAPQEDGTYRQWVMNTLTGAWCRFIGMEALSWSLLAGAPYFGGVTAVYKADYSNEDAGTNIVGEVKGAFSVLGVPAIKRLTMLRPTLTANGNPAPAVGIDVDFSDVTPTDVLVSTVSSAQWDVSLWDVAVFGGTTSNLRDWTTVANIGLTVAPRLRTETRGFDIQITGFDLAFEAQGLAAL
;
A
#
# COMPACT_ATOMS: atom_id res chain seq x y z
N MET A 1 -53.97 23.77 -56.23
CA MET A 1 -52.83 24.35 -55.45
C MET A 1 -52.04 23.20 -54.82
N ARG A 2 -50.84 22.89 -55.36
CA ARG A 2 -49.91 21.89 -54.73
C ARG A 2 -49.05 22.64 -53.72
N GLN A 3 -49.21 22.37 -52.44
CA GLN A 3 -48.38 22.90 -51.39
C GLN A 3 -47.01 22.21 -51.50
N ALA A 4 -45.98 22.98 -51.86
CA ALA A 4 -44.59 22.48 -51.88
C ALA A 4 -44.15 22.18 -50.44
N LEU A 5 -43.92 20.91 -50.16
CA LEU A 5 -43.25 20.47 -48.92
C LEU A 5 -41.85 21.12 -48.89
N ARG A 6 -41.68 22.06 -47.95
CA ARG A 6 -40.35 22.60 -47.66
C ARG A 6 -39.46 21.47 -47.14
N PRO A 7 -38.27 21.22 -47.70
CA PRO A 7 -37.39 20.21 -47.17
C PRO A 7 -37.02 20.61 -45.75
N ASN A 8 -37.30 19.67 -44.84
CA ASN A 8 -36.87 19.83 -43.43
C ASN A 8 -35.36 19.92 -43.44
N ARG A 9 -34.79 21.13 -43.27
CA ARG A 9 -33.36 21.30 -43.09
C ARG A 9 -32.99 20.59 -41.81
N SER A 10 -32.43 19.36 -41.94
CA SER A 10 -31.81 18.68 -40.82
C SER A 10 -30.80 19.66 -40.20
N ARG A 11 -31.07 20.09 -38.97
CA ARG A 11 -30.07 20.88 -38.21
C ARG A 11 -28.80 20.06 -38.18
N ARG A 12 -27.73 20.57 -38.73
CA ARG A 12 -26.40 19.97 -38.58
C ARG A 12 -26.16 19.77 -37.09
N PRO A 13 -25.74 18.59 -36.63
CA PRO A 13 -25.42 18.39 -35.24
C PRO A 13 -24.34 19.41 -34.84
N THR A 14 -24.57 20.10 -33.74
CA THR A 14 -23.62 21.09 -33.23
C THR A 14 -22.64 20.35 -32.33
N ALA A 15 -21.35 20.51 -32.59
CA ALA A 15 -20.31 19.98 -31.72
C ALA A 15 -20.44 20.59 -30.32
N ARG A 16 -20.38 19.75 -29.30
CA ARG A 16 -20.40 20.11 -27.89
C ARG A 16 -19.09 19.70 -27.24
N PHE A 17 -18.76 20.40 -26.18
CA PHE A 17 -17.58 20.10 -25.37
C PHE A 17 -18.00 19.81 -23.94
N ALA A 18 -17.32 18.86 -23.31
CA ALA A 18 -17.45 18.57 -21.89
C ALA A 18 -16.08 18.27 -21.31
N SER A 19 -15.86 18.67 -20.07
CA SER A 19 -14.65 18.37 -19.33
C SER A 19 -14.99 17.41 -18.18
N LEU A 20 -14.18 16.38 -18.01
CA LEU A 20 -14.21 15.44 -16.91
C LEU A 20 -12.98 15.64 -16.04
N PRO A 21 -13.12 15.67 -14.70
CA PRO A 21 -12.00 15.78 -13.80
C PRO A 21 -11.13 14.51 -13.84
N ALA A 22 -9.90 14.62 -13.37
CA ALA A 22 -9.09 13.45 -13.05
C ALA A 22 -9.74 12.63 -11.92
N PRO A 23 -9.56 11.30 -11.87
CA PRO A 23 -10.19 10.44 -10.87
C PRO A 23 -9.48 10.51 -9.50
N VAL A 24 -9.50 11.67 -8.88
CA VAL A 24 -8.82 11.98 -7.62
C VAL A 24 -9.45 11.30 -6.39
N ALA A 25 -10.70 10.84 -6.48
CA ALA A 25 -11.35 10.07 -5.41
C ALA A 25 -10.89 8.60 -5.38
N GLY A 26 -10.06 8.19 -6.37
CA GLY A 26 -9.44 6.88 -6.45
C GLY A 26 -10.38 5.76 -6.89
N LEU A 27 -9.89 4.53 -6.76
CA LEU A 27 -10.63 3.32 -7.11
C LEU A 27 -11.89 3.15 -6.28
N ASN A 28 -12.99 2.76 -6.92
CA ASN A 28 -14.26 2.48 -6.28
C ASN A 28 -14.90 1.23 -6.89
N PHE A 29 -14.84 0.11 -6.15
CA PHE A 29 -15.46 -1.17 -6.49
C PHE A 29 -16.66 -1.49 -5.61
N ARG A 30 -17.04 -0.59 -4.69
CA ARG A 30 -18.20 -0.71 -3.82
C ARG A 30 -19.48 -0.38 -4.56
N ASP A 31 -19.47 0.76 -5.23
CA ASP A 31 -20.66 1.31 -5.86
C ASP A 31 -20.91 0.68 -7.24
N ALA A 32 -22.15 0.66 -7.69
CA ALA A 32 -22.47 0.18 -9.02
C ALA A 32 -21.81 1.07 -10.08
N ILE A 33 -21.33 0.49 -11.18
CA ILE A 33 -20.58 1.20 -12.24
C ILE A 33 -21.34 2.43 -12.76
N ALA A 34 -22.68 2.35 -12.80
CA ALA A 34 -23.53 3.45 -13.25
C ALA A 34 -23.73 4.57 -12.20
N ALA A 35 -23.36 4.32 -10.94
CA ALA A 35 -23.56 5.23 -9.81
C ALA A 35 -22.24 5.87 -9.32
N LEU A 36 -21.12 5.59 -9.97
CA LEU A 36 -19.82 6.14 -9.63
C LEU A 36 -19.81 7.66 -9.77
N GLY A 37 -19.15 8.32 -8.81
CA GLY A 37 -18.93 9.77 -8.88
C GLY A 37 -17.95 10.15 -10.01
N PRO A 38 -18.01 11.38 -10.50
CA PRO A 38 -17.19 11.82 -11.63
C PRO A 38 -15.67 11.82 -11.35
N THR A 39 -15.29 11.75 -10.08
CA THR A 39 -13.88 11.70 -9.62
C THR A 39 -13.46 10.31 -9.18
N ASP A 40 -14.34 9.30 -9.24
CA ASP A 40 -13.99 7.90 -8.99
C ASP A 40 -13.29 7.27 -10.21
N ALA A 41 -12.48 6.26 -9.97
CA ALA A 41 -11.79 5.47 -10.98
C ALA A 41 -12.33 4.05 -11.04
N LEU A 42 -12.40 3.49 -12.24
CA LEU A 42 -12.56 2.06 -12.51
C LEU A 42 -11.19 1.36 -12.61
N ILE A 43 -10.20 2.06 -13.18
CA ILE A 43 -8.81 1.63 -13.22
C ILE A 43 -7.95 2.82 -12.80
N LEU A 44 -7.02 2.58 -11.90
CA LEU A 44 -6.03 3.56 -11.45
C LEU A 44 -4.75 2.79 -11.09
N ASP A 45 -4.06 2.32 -12.14
CA ASP A 45 -2.86 1.51 -12.00
C ASP A 45 -1.63 2.36 -12.20
N ASN A 46 -0.73 2.33 -11.24
CA ASN A 46 0.51 3.12 -11.19
C ASN A 46 0.31 4.65 -11.24
N TYR A 47 -0.93 5.12 -11.05
CA TYR A 47 -1.24 6.53 -10.85
C TYR A 47 -1.71 6.78 -9.43
N PHE A 48 -0.99 7.62 -8.68
CA PHE A 48 -1.31 7.96 -7.30
C PHE A 48 -2.25 9.18 -7.25
N PRO A 49 -3.40 9.08 -6.55
CA PRO A 49 -4.37 10.17 -6.48
C PRO A 49 -3.96 11.21 -5.43
N HIS A 50 -3.79 12.46 -5.87
CA HIS A 50 -3.67 13.65 -5.04
C HIS A 50 -5.02 14.37 -4.93
N ALA A 51 -5.08 15.49 -4.22
CA ALA A 51 -6.32 16.24 -4.02
C ALA A 51 -6.90 16.83 -5.31
N SER A 52 -6.06 17.15 -6.33
CA SER A 52 -6.48 17.83 -7.56
C SER A 52 -5.98 17.20 -8.86
N PHE A 53 -5.13 16.19 -8.79
CA PHE A 53 -4.56 15.48 -9.94
C PHE A 53 -4.22 14.04 -9.56
N VAL A 54 -3.97 13.21 -10.56
CA VAL A 54 -3.36 11.90 -10.37
C VAL A 54 -1.98 11.89 -11.00
N GLU A 55 -0.99 11.31 -10.32
CA GLU A 55 0.42 11.33 -10.69
C GLU A 55 0.94 9.92 -10.95
N LEU A 56 1.69 9.74 -12.05
CA LEU A 56 2.40 8.50 -12.29
C LEU A 56 3.37 8.26 -11.13
N ARG A 57 3.30 7.07 -10.51
CA ARG A 57 4.18 6.75 -9.39
C ARG A 57 5.64 6.83 -9.80
N ARG A 58 6.49 7.12 -8.86
CA ARG A 58 7.91 6.86 -9.02
C ARG A 58 8.17 5.36 -9.00
N GLY A 59 9.20 4.98 -9.71
CA GLY A 59 9.68 3.62 -9.76
C GLY A 59 10.66 3.29 -8.65
N TYR A 60 11.46 2.28 -8.88
CA TYR A 60 12.46 1.80 -7.94
C TYR A 60 13.79 1.51 -8.63
N GLY A 61 14.86 1.53 -7.85
CA GLY A 61 16.21 1.18 -8.29
C GLY A 61 16.79 0.05 -7.45
N ALA A 62 17.66 -0.75 -8.03
CA ALA A 62 18.41 -1.75 -7.28
C ALA A 62 19.29 -1.08 -6.22
N HIS A 63 19.21 -1.53 -4.98
CA HIS A 63 20.00 -1.04 -3.87
C HIS A 63 21.12 -2.03 -3.51
N VAL A 64 20.76 -3.27 -3.18
CA VAL A 64 21.74 -4.35 -2.97
C VAL A 64 21.32 -5.56 -3.79
N THR A 65 22.25 -6.08 -4.58
CA THR A 65 22.00 -7.19 -5.53
C THR A 65 22.85 -8.41 -5.18
N GLY A 66 22.53 -9.56 -5.80
CA GLY A 66 23.34 -10.77 -5.70
C GLY A 66 22.93 -11.72 -4.58
N PHE A 67 21.71 -11.63 -4.07
CA PHE A 67 21.19 -12.63 -3.12
C PHE A 67 20.94 -13.96 -3.83
N ALA A 68 21.34 -15.04 -3.16
CA ALA A 68 21.14 -16.41 -3.65
C ALA A 68 19.73 -16.97 -3.35
N ALA A 69 18.95 -16.28 -2.51
CA ALA A 69 17.61 -16.66 -2.11
C ALA A 69 16.72 -15.42 -2.00
N PRO A 70 15.37 -15.56 -2.06
CA PRO A 70 14.45 -14.46 -1.89
C PRO A 70 14.64 -13.72 -0.56
N VAL A 71 14.55 -12.40 -0.62
CA VAL A 71 14.63 -11.52 0.56
C VAL A 71 13.24 -11.45 1.21
N GLU A 72 12.98 -12.34 2.15
CA GLU A 72 11.67 -12.49 2.79
C GLU A 72 11.43 -11.50 3.94
N SER A 73 12.47 -10.81 4.43
CA SER A 73 12.32 -9.74 5.40
C SER A 73 13.34 -8.65 5.16
N VAL A 74 12.87 -7.41 5.18
CA VAL A 74 13.69 -6.20 5.26
C VAL A 74 13.27 -5.47 6.53
N PHE A 75 14.23 -5.02 7.34
CA PHE A 75 13.95 -4.32 8.58
C PHE A 75 15.08 -3.36 8.93
N ASP A 76 14.71 -2.27 9.58
CA ASP A 76 15.63 -1.21 9.97
C ASP A 76 15.98 -1.25 11.46
N TYR A 77 17.13 -0.70 11.76
CA TYR A 77 17.54 -0.27 13.09
C TYR A 77 17.72 1.24 13.08
N ALA A 78 17.09 1.92 14.01
CA ALA A 78 17.25 3.35 14.18
C ALA A 78 17.47 3.69 15.67
N ALA A 79 18.61 4.31 15.96
CA ALA A 79 18.92 4.75 17.31
C ALA A 79 18.75 6.28 17.46
N PRO A 80 18.45 6.78 18.66
CA PRO A 80 18.29 8.22 18.93
C PRO A 80 19.52 9.07 18.62
N ASN A 81 20.71 8.44 18.59
CA ASN A 81 21.98 9.11 18.23
C ASN A 81 22.14 9.32 16.70
N GLY A 82 21.12 8.96 15.89
CA GLY A 82 21.14 9.08 14.44
C GLY A 82 21.76 7.88 13.71
N THR A 83 22.25 6.86 14.42
CA THR A 83 22.71 5.63 13.78
C THR A 83 21.50 4.88 13.19
N ALA A 84 21.53 4.64 11.88
CA ALA A 84 20.50 3.90 11.17
C ALA A 84 21.15 2.81 10.32
N LYS A 85 20.55 1.61 10.32
CA LYS A 85 20.98 0.43 9.56
C LYS A 85 19.79 -0.21 8.90
N LEU A 86 20.02 -0.78 7.73
CA LEU A 86 19.04 -1.63 7.03
C LEU A 86 19.58 -3.05 6.96
N PHE A 87 18.74 -4.00 7.32
CA PHE A 87 19.05 -5.42 7.25
C PHE A 87 18.09 -6.13 6.32
N ALA A 88 18.59 -7.15 5.66
CA ALA A 88 17.81 -8.05 4.83
C ALA A 88 18.04 -9.49 5.25
N ALA A 89 16.98 -10.25 5.42
CA ALA A 89 17.05 -11.68 5.64
C ALA A 89 16.68 -12.44 4.37
N ALA A 90 17.55 -13.34 3.95
CA ALA A 90 17.39 -14.16 2.76
C ALA A 90 17.92 -15.58 3.02
N GLY A 91 17.10 -16.61 2.70
CA GLY A 91 17.43 -18.00 2.95
C GLY A 91 17.72 -18.27 4.43
N THR A 92 18.95 -18.56 4.77
CA THR A 92 19.40 -18.93 6.13
C THR A 92 20.30 -17.87 6.78
N ALA A 93 20.22 -16.60 6.33
CA ALA A 93 21.14 -15.57 6.80
C ALA A 93 20.50 -14.16 6.84
N ILE A 94 21.09 -13.30 7.69
CA ILE A 94 20.82 -11.86 7.72
C ILE A 94 22.06 -11.13 7.18
N TYR A 95 21.84 -10.09 6.39
CA TYR A 95 22.85 -9.26 5.74
C TYR A 95 22.65 -7.79 6.11
N ASP A 96 23.76 -7.05 6.29
CA ASP A 96 23.73 -5.58 6.36
C ASP A 96 23.61 -5.04 4.92
N VAL A 97 22.52 -4.36 4.65
CA VAL A 97 22.20 -3.77 3.33
C VAL A 97 22.06 -2.25 3.42
N THR A 98 22.69 -1.65 4.40
CA THR A 98 22.65 -0.19 4.61
C THR A 98 23.27 0.56 3.43
N THR A 99 24.34 0.04 2.85
CA THR A 99 25.06 0.65 1.73
C THR A 99 24.72 -0.07 0.43
N ALA A 100 24.48 0.69 -0.63
CA ALA A 100 24.19 0.14 -1.96
C ALA A 100 25.39 -0.64 -2.52
N GLY A 101 25.10 -1.67 -3.33
CA GLY A 101 26.14 -2.46 -4.01
C GLY A 101 25.79 -3.94 -4.14
N THR A 102 26.81 -4.80 -4.12
CA THR A 102 26.64 -6.25 -4.06
C THR A 102 26.50 -6.71 -2.61
N VAL A 103 25.68 -7.73 -2.36
CA VAL A 103 25.49 -8.29 -1.02
C VAL A 103 26.83 -8.73 -0.43
N GLY A 104 27.09 -8.27 0.80
CA GLY A 104 28.32 -8.61 1.54
C GLY A 104 28.22 -9.96 2.25
N ALA A 105 29.17 -10.22 3.17
CA ALA A 105 29.10 -11.38 4.04
C ALA A 105 27.89 -11.30 4.98
N ALA A 106 27.32 -12.45 5.32
CA ALA A 106 26.24 -12.54 6.28
C ALA A 106 26.69 -12.04 7.67
N VAL A 107 25.90 -11.18 8.30
CA VAL A 107 26.13 -10.73 9.69
C VAL A 107 25.56 -11.72 10.72
N VAL A 108 24.57 -12.53 10.32
CA VAL A 108 24.08 -13.70 11.05
C VAL A 108 23.87 -14.82 10.05
N SER A 109 24.30 -16.04 10.38
CA SER A 109 24.17 -17.22 9.52
C SER A 109 23.59 -18.41 10.28
N SER A 110 23.36 -19.52 9.56
CA SER A 110 22.83 -20.77 10.09
C SER A 110 21.45 -20.61 10.73
N LEU A 111 20.61 -19.81 10.09
CA LEU A 111 19.22 -19.58 10.46
C LEU A 111 18.30 -20.59 9.76
N THR A 112 17.12 -20.84 10.35
CA THR A 112 16.14 -21.79 9.82
C THR A 112 15.29 -21.17 8.70
N ASN A 113 14.94 -19.89 8.82
CA ASN A 113 14.17 -19.16 7.83
C ASN A 113 14.50 -17.65 7.83
N ALA A 114 14.00 -16.94 6.81
CA ALA A 114 14.22 -15.51 6.63
C ALA A 114 12.99 -14.65 7.01
N ARG A 115 12.00 -15.18 7.72
CA ARG A 115 10.69 -14.52 8.02
C ARG A 115 10.68 -13.88 9.39
N TRP A 116 11.42 -12.80 9.53
CA TRP A 116 11.62 -12.11 10.79
C TRP A 116 10.53 -11.06 11.07
N GLN A 117 10.18 -10.93 12.35
CA GLN A 117 9.46 -9.79 12.90
C GLN A 117 10.33 -9.07 13.90
N THR A 118 10.27 -7.74 13.88
CA THR A 118 11.19 -6.91 14.65
C THR A 118 10.48 -5.80 15.40
N VAL A 119 11.12 -5.33 16.48
CA VAL A 119 10.72 -4.14 17.21
C VAL A 119 11.95 -3.39 17.70
N GLN A 120 11.91 -2.06 17.63
CA GLN A 120 12.88 -1.18 18.28
C GLN A 120 12.60 -1.13 19.77
N PHE A 121 13.63 -1.30 20.59
CA PHE A 121 13.49 -1.31 22.05
C PHE A 121 14.65 -0.60 22.72
N SER A 122 14.36 0.50 23.41
CA SER A 122 15.36 1.29 24.15
C SER A 122 15.29 0.97 25.64
N THR A 123 16.45 0.85 26.26
CA THR A 123 16.64 0.58 27.69
C THR A 123 17.73 1.48 28.25
N LEU A 124 17.94 1.44 29.56
CA LEU A 124 19.12 2.10 30.16
C LEU A 124 20.45 1.53 29.67
N GLY A 125 20.44 0.29 29.15
CA GLY A 125 21.63 -0.38 28.61
C GLY A 125 21.91 -0.07 27.13
N GLY A 126 21.05 0.70 26.45
CA GLY A 126 21.19 1.06 25.05
C GLY A 126 19.92 0.80 24.22
N ASP A 127 20.08 1.02 22.91
CA ASP A 127 19.02 0.86 21.92
C ASP A 127 19.22 -0.47 21.18
N PHE A 128 18.16 -1.24 21.07
CA PHE A 128 18.18 -2.58 20.51
C PHE A 128 17.11 -2.76 19.43
N LEU A 129 17.48 -3.43 18.36
CA LEU A 129 16.52 -4.06 17.48
C LEU A 129 16.33 -5.50 17.93
N VAL A 130 15.13 -5.87 18.32
CA VAL A 130 14.80 -7.24 18.75
C VAL A 130 14.07 -7.95 17.63
N ALA A 131 14.52 -9.16 17.29
CA ALA A 131 14.03 -9.93 16.14
C ALA A 131 13.67 -11.37 16.53
N VAL A 132 12.54 -11.87 16.00
CA VAL A 132 12.04 -13.23 16.17
C VAL A 132 11.52 -13.77 14.82
N ASN A 133 11.62 -15.09 14.60
CA ASN A 133 11.15 -15.71 13.36
C ASN A 133 10.35 -17.02 13.57
N GLY A 134 10.13 -17.43 14.82
CA GLY A 134 9.37 -18.64 15.15
C GLY A 134 10.07 -19.96 14.86
N ALA A 135 11.38 -19.94 14.64
CA ALA A 135 12.19 -21.14 14.38
C ALA A 135 13.58 -21.06 15.02
N ASP A 136 14.10 -19.85 15.20
CA ASP A 136 15.41 -19.59 15.79
C ASP A 136 15.26 -18.84 17.11
N GLY A 137 16.35 -18.81 17.92
CA GLY A 137 16.38 -18.02 19.16
C GLY A 137 16.23 -16.52 18.90
N VAL A 138 15.77 -15.79 19.91
CA VAL A 138 15.62 -14.33 19.84
C VAL A 138 16.96 -13.67 19.53
N ARG A 139 16.97 -12.81 18.52
CA ARG A 139 18.16 -12.05 18.10
C ARG A 139 18.00 -10.59 18.49
N THR A 140 19.12 -9.98 18.88
CA THR A 140 19.18 -8.53 19.11
C THR A 140 20.38 -7.92 18.41
N TYR A 141 20.18 -6.70 17.89
CA TYR A 141 21.24 -5.85 17.37
C TYR A 141 21.33 -4.60 18.24
N ASN A 142 22.55 -4.24 18.68
CA ASN A 142 22.80 -3.16 19.64
C ASN A 142 23.43 -1.90 19.01
N GLY A 143 23.33 -1.76 17.68
CA GLY A 143 23.99 -0.67 16.95
C GLY A 143 25.39 -1.05 16.43
N SER A 144 25.99 -2.15 16.89
CA SER A 144 27.30 -2.62 16.45
C SER A 144 27.34 -4.10 16.10
N ALA A 145 26.69 -4.96 16.86
CA ALA A 145 26.77 -6.40 16.69
C ALA A 145 25.42 -7.10 16.97
N TRP A 146 25.21 -8.23 16.31
CA TRP A 146 24.13 -9.14 16.56
C TRP A 146 24.47 -10.13 17.69
N ALA A 147 23.50 -10.41 18.55
CA ALA A 147 23.62 -11.38 19.62
C ALA A 147 22.37 -12.25 19.71
N THR A 148 22.52 -13.50 20.18
CA THR A 148 21.40 -14.36 20.56
C THR A 148 21.07 -14.13 22.01
N GLN A 149 19.79 -13.92 22.33
CA GLN A 149 19.36 -13.70 23.71
C GLN A 149 18.79 -15.00 24.30
N THR A 150 19.14 -15.22 25.56
CA THR A 150 18.59 -16.34 26.33
C THR A 150 17.27 -15.93 26.94
N ILE A 151 16.18 -16.54 26.50
CA ILE A 151 14.85 -16.42 27.08
C ILE A 151 14.53 -17.75 27.77
N THR A 152 14.17 -17.71 29.04
CA THR A 152 13.76 -18.87 29.81
C THR A 152 12.27 -18.78 30.14
N GLY A 153 11.63 -19.91 30.43
CA GLY A 153 10.18 -19.97 30.64
C GLY A 153 9.40 -20.24 29.37
N ALA A 154 9.78 -19.57 28.27
CA ALA A 154 9.26 -19.82 26.91
C ALA A 154 10.25 -20.63 26.09
N THR A 155 9.77 -21.34 25.06
CA THR A 155 10.63 -21.91 24.02
C THR A 155 11.00 -20.80 23.04
N ALA A 156 12.20 -20.24 23.17
CA ALA A 156 12.63 -19.06 22.40
C ALA A 156 12.50 -19.23 20.87
N ALA A 157 12.69 -20.44 20.35
CA ALA A 157 12.52 -20.76 18.94
C ALA A 157 11.05 -20.71 18.46
N ASN A 158 10.08 -20.77 19.37
CA ASN A 158 8.67 -20.71 19.01
C ASN A 158 8.11 -19.28 19.03
N LEU A 159 8.93 -18.27 19.39
CA LEU A 159 8.49 -16.88 19.45
C LEU A 159 8.43 -16.29 18.04
N VAL A 160 7.23 -15.89 17.60
CA VAL A 160 7.01 -15.47 16.20
C VAL A 160 6.57 -14.04 16.03
N THR A 161 6.14 -13.38 17.09
CA THR A 161 5.81 -11.94 17.06
C THR A 161 6.41 -11.26 18.27
N VAL A 162 6.79 -10.00 18.13
CA VAL A 162 7.39 -9.21 19.19
C VAL A 162 6.82 -7.80 19.18
N ALA A 163 6.55 -7.26 20.36
CA ALA A 163 6.09 -5.89 20.55
C ALA A 163 6.73 -5.28 21.80
N SER A 164 6.78 -3.96 21.88
CA SER A 164 7.20 -3.23 23.06
C SER A 164 6.02 -2.44 23.63
N HIS A 165 5.78 -2.59 24.94
CA HIS A 165 4.75 -1.84 25.65
C HIS A 165 5.19 -1.55 27.09
N LYS A 166 5.05 -0.29 27.54
CA LYS A 166 5.42 0.15 28.89
C LYS A 166 6.81 -0.36 29.33
N THR A 167 7.83 -0.12 28.49
CA THR A 167 9.22 -0.55 28.72
C THR A 167 9.42 -2.06 28.92
N ARG A 168 8.51 -2.89 28.43
CA ARG A 168 8.61 -4.36 28.42
C ARG A 168 8.54 -4.89 27.02
N LEU A 169 9.28 -5.98 26.77
CA LEU A 169 9.14 -6.79 25.56
C LEU A 169 8.05 -7.85 25.78
N TRP A 170 7.22 -7.95 24.76
CA TRP A 170 6.16 -8.95 24.65
C TRP A 170 6.38 -9.82 23.44
N PHE A 171 6.21 -11.11 23.58
CA PHE A 171 6.37 -12.10 22.53
C PHE A 171 5.11 -12.95 22.39
N GLY A 172 4.73 -13.25 21.16
CA GLY A 172 3.69 -14.24 20.88
C GLY A 172 4.30 -15.58 20.50
N GLU A 173 3.78 -16.64 21.09
CA GLU A 173 4.20 -18.02 20.81
C GLU A 173 3.43 -18.58 19.61
N ASN A 174 4.13 -19.26 18.72
CA ASN A 174 3.56 -19.86 17.52
C ASN A 174 2.55 -20.94 17.86
N ALA A 175 1.42 -20.98 17.16
CA ALA A 175 0.34 -21.94 17.34
C ALA A 175 -0.12 -22.08 18.81
N SER A 176 -0.12 -20.97 19.55
CA SER A 176 -0.46 -20.92 20.97
C SER A 176 -1.33 -19.71 21.29
N THR A 177 -2.08 -19.78 22.39
CA THR A 177 -2.81 -18.65 22.97
C THR A 177 -1.94 -17.79 23.90
N LYS A 178 -0.66 -18.16 24.09
CA LYS A 178 0.21 -17.54 25.07
C LYS A 178 0.97 -16.35 24.50
N ALA A 179 0.88 -15.23 25.22
CA ALA A 179 1.81 -14.14 25.14
C ALA A 179 2.82 -14.23 26.29
N TRP A 180 4.08 -13.94 26.01
CA TRP A 180 5.16 -13.96 26.97
C TRP A 180 5.73 -12.56 27.17
N TYR A 181 6.00 -12.16 28.41
CA TYR A 181 6.61 -10.85 28.68
C TYR A 181 7.87 -10.97 29.55
N LEU A 182 8.80 -10.06 29.31
CA LEU A 182 10.00 -9.92 30.15
C LEU A 182 9.82 -8.85 31.23
N GLY A 183 10.75 -8.83 32.16
CA GLY A 183 10.85 -7.74 33.14
C GLY A 183 11.04 -6.36 32.47
N THR A 184 10.79 -5.30 33.21
CA THR A 184 10.95 -3.91 32.74
C THR A 184 12.40 -3.65 32.30
N GLY A 185 12.60 -3.15 31.07
CA GLY A 185 13.92 -2.85 30.51
C GLY A 185 14.78 -4.08 30.19
N ALA A 186 14.25 -5.29 30.30
CA ALA A 186 14.99 -6.53 30.02
C ALA A 186 14.89 -6.92 28.54
N ILE A 187 16.02 -7.35 27.97
CA ILE A 187 16.12 -7.92 26.62
C ILE A 187 16.35 -9.43 26.64
N SER A 188 16.59 -10.02 27.81
CA SER A 188 16.82 -11.44 28.06
C SER A 188 16.34 -11.84 29.44
N GLY A 189 16.36 -13.15 29.75
CA GLY A 189 16.03 -13.68 31.07
C GLY A 189 14.70 -14.44 31.12
N ALA A 190 14.09 -14.52 32.32
CA ALA A 190 12.87 -15.26 32.55
C ALA A 190 11.66 -14.53 31.96
N ALA A 191 10.95 -15.17 31.02
CA ALA A 191 9.67 -14.72 30.51
C ALA A 191 8.53 -15.33 31.33
N THR A 192 7.47 -14.54 31.53
CA THR A 192 6.24 -14.95 32.21
C THR A 192 5.12 -15.04 31.18
N ALA A 193 4.31 -16.10 31.25
CA ALA A 193 3.19 -16.31 30.34
C ALA A 193 1.94 -15.53 30.76
N LEU A 194 1.27 -14.94 29.79
CA LEU A 194 -0.12 -14.51 29.85
C LEU A 194 -0.91 -15.40 28.90
N ASP A 195 -1.77 -16.27 29.43
CA ASP A 195 -2.58 -17.15 28.61
C ASP A 195 -3.92 -16.47 28.26
N LEU A 196 -4.13 -16.24 26.98
CA LEU A 196 -5.32 -15.59 26.43
C LEU A 196 -6.45 -16.60 26.12
N GLY A 197 -6.17 -17.91 26.24
CA GLY A 197 -7.16 -18.97 26.01
C GLY A 197 -8.36 -18.89 26.95
N TYR A 198 -8.21 -18.27 28.11
CA TYR A 198 -9.32 -18.03 29.04
C TYR A 198 -10.16 -16.80 28.72
N VAL A 199 -9.69 -15.96 27.78
CA VAL A 199 -10.31 -14.69 27.44
C VAL A 199 -11.07 -14.80 26.11
N TRP A 200 -10.51 -15.53 25.15
CA TRP A 200 -11.10 -15.69 23.83
C TRP A 200 -12.20 -16.77 23.82
N SER A 201 -13.30 -16.45 23.15
CA SER A 201 -14.48 -17.32 23.02
C SER A 201 -14.54 -18.07 21.69
N LEU A 202 -13.90 -17.53 20.64
CA LEU A 202 -13.86 -18.15 19.31
C LEU A 202 -12.69 -19.12 19.15
N GLY A 203 -11.79 -19.18 20.14
CA GLY A 203 -10.59 -20.00 20.07
C GLY A 203 -9.52 -19.40 19.15
N GLY A 204 -8.72 -20.26 18.51
CA GLY A 204 -7.61 -19.86 17.67
C GLY A 204 -6.32 -19.62 18.45
N ASN A 205 -5.35 -19.00 17.81
CA ASN A 205 -4.02 -18.74 18.34
C ASN A 205 -3.72 -17.23 18.32
N LEU A 206 -2.69 -16.81 19.04
CA LEU A 206 -2.22 -15.43 19.03
C LEU A 206 -1.58 -15.09 17.67
N ALA A 207 -2.21 -14.17 16.93
CA ALA A 207 -1.72 -13.70 15.64
C ALA A 207 -0.76 -12.51 15.78
N ALA A 208 -1.14 -11.49 16.54
CA ALA A 208 -0.35 -10.27 16.70
C ALA A 208 -0.53 -9.63 18.08
N ILE A 209 0.48 -8.85 18.48
CA ILE A 209 0.49 -8.04 19.70
C ILE A 209 0.76 -6.60 19.28
N VAL A 210 -0.14 -5.68 19.59
CA VAL A 210 -0.05 -4.30 19.10
C VAL A 210 -0.42 -3.31 20.19
N PRO A 211 0.48 -2.39 20.55
CA PRO A 211 0.12 -1.28 21.42
C PRO A 211 -0.60 -0.18 20.63
N ILE A 212 -1.66 0.36 21.19
CA ILE A 212 -2.37 1.54 20.71
C ILE A 212 -2.44 2.58 21.83
N SER A 213 -2.55 3.85 21.45
CA SER A 213 -2.70 4.96 22.39
C SER A 213 -3.91 5.80 21.99
N PHE A 214 -4.76 6.13 22.95
CA PHE A 214 -5.85 7.06 22.71
C PHE A 214 -6.02 8.01 23.88
N GLN A 215 -6.52 9.19 23.58
CA GLN A 215 -6.79 10.21 24.57
C GLN A 215 -8.21 10.03 25.10
N ASN A 216 -8.32 9.87 26.41
CA ASN A 216 -9.60 9.89 27.11
C ASN A 216 -9.72 11.17 27.96
N THR A 217 -10.82 11.31 28.69
CA THR A 217 -11.06 12.47 29.57
C THR A 217 -10.08 12.60 30.72
N GLN A 218 -9.29 11.57 31.03
CA GLN A 218 -8.31 11.52 32.13
C GLN A 218 -6.85 11.59 31.62
N GLY A 219 -6.63 11.61 30.31
CA GLY A 219 -5.30 11.71 29.72
C GLY A 219 -5.06 10.72 28.58
N LEU A 220 -3.79 10.45 28.30
CA LEU A 220 -3.37 9.49 27.28
C LEU A 220 -3.30 8.09 27.90
N ASP A 221 -4.15 7.19 27.44
CA ASP A 221 -4.10 5.77 27.80
C ASP A 221 -3.43 4.95 26.72
N ASP A 222 -2.48 4.12 27.14
CA ASP A 222 -1.87 3.11 26.28
C ASP A 222 -2.49 1.74 26.57
N VAL A 223 -3.00 1.14 25.53
CA VAL A 223 -3.65 -0.17 25.57
C VAL A 223 -2.82 -1.17 24.79
N LEU A 224 -2.64 -2.35 25.34
CA LEU A 224 -2.02 -3.45 24.60
C LEU A 224 -3.11 -4.38 24.06
N CYS A 225 -3.18 -4.49 22.76
CA CYS A 225 -4.12 -5.34 22.06
C CYS A 225 -3.46 -6.67 21.67
N PHE A 226 -4.10 -7.77 22.04
CA PHE A 226 -3.75 -9.12 21.61
C PHE A 226 -4.81 -9.59 20.61
N ILE A 227 -4.37 -9.94 19.42
CA ILE A 227 -5.27 -10.29 18.30
C ILE A 227 -5.18 -11.79 18.05
N SER A 228 -6.34 -12.48 18.06
CA SER A 228 -6.41 -13.90 17.73
C SER A 228 -6.50 -14.13 16.22
N THR A 229 -6.16 -15.35 15.78
CA THR A 229 -6.35 -15.77 14.37
C THR A 229 -7.82 -15.83 13.97
N GLU A 230 -8.75 -15.92 14.93
CA GLU A 230 -10.20 -15.95 14.69
C GLU A 230 -10.85 -14.56 14.77
N GLY A 231 -10.04 -13.48 14.93
CA GLY A 231 -10.52 -12.12 14.90
C GLY A 231 -11.08 -11.60 16.23
N GLU A 232 -10.68 -12.17 17.36
CA GLU A 232 -10.92 -11.57 18.67
C GLU A 232 -9.74 -10.70 19.09
N VAL A 233 -10.02 -9.53 19.63
CA VAL A 233 -9.04 -8.57 20.15
C VAL A 233 -9.26 -8.40 21.64
N ALA A 234 -8.32 -8.92 22.45
CA ALA A 234 -8.29 -8.69 23.88
C ALA A 234 -7.46 -7.43 24.18
N ALA A 235 -8.10 -6.39 24.68
CA ALA A 235 -7.50 -5.10 25.00
C ALA A 235 -7.19 -5.03 26.50
N TYR A 236 -5.92 -4.82 26.84
CA TYR A 236 -5.45 -4.68 28.21
C TYR A 236 -4.91 -3.29 28.50
N VAL A 237 -5.24 -2.79 29.67
CA VAL A 237 -4.73 -1.51 30.23
C VAL A 237 -3.92 -1.76 31.48
N GLY A 238 -2.92 -0.90 31.68
CA GLY A 238 -2.11 -0.97 32.90
C GLY A 238 -0.59 -1.00 32.63
N THR A 239 0.17 -1.24 33.70
CA THR A 239 1.64 -1.15 33.66
C THR A 239 2.35 -2.44 34.06
N ASP A 240 1.78 -3.22 34.97
CA ASP A 240 2.44 -4.43 35.48
C ASP A 240 1.55 -5.68 35.32
N PRO A 241 1.82 -6.52 34.32
CA PRO A 241 1.03 -7.72 34.05
C PRO A 241 1.14 -8.81 35.14
N SER A 242 2.04 -8.68 36.11
CA SER A 242 2.14 -9.59 37.26
C SER A 242 1.12 -9.31 38.37
N SER A 243 0.44 -8.15 38.31
CA SER A 243 -0.50 -7.70 39.35
C SER A 243 -1.87 -7.40 38.76
N ALA A 244 -2.89 -8.13 39.20
CA ALA A 244 -4.28 -7.90 38.80
C ALA A 244 -4.82 -6.50 39.19
N ASN A 245 -4.18 -5.80 40.13
CA ASN A 245 -4.58 -4.45 40.50
C ASN A 245 -4.11 -3.38 39.52
N THR A 246 -3.06 -3.67 38.76
CA THR A 246 -2.41 -2.72 37.84
C THR A 246 -2.45 -3.17 36.39
N TRP A 247 -3.03 -4.33 36.11
CA TRP A 247 -3.20 -4.88 34.78
C TRP A 247 -4.59 -5.49 34.62
N GLN A 248 -5.41 -4.90 33.77
CA GLN A 248 -6.80 -5.26 33.65
C GLN A 248 -7.21 -5.44 32.19
N LEU A 249 -8.08 -6.43 31.95
CA LEU A 249 -8.77 -6.57 30.67
C LEU A 249 -9.81 -5.46 30.54
N ALA A 250 -9.61 -4.57 29.57
CA ALA A 250 -10.56 -3.48 29.26
C ALA A 250 -11.77 -4.00 28.48
N GLY A 251 -11.56 -5.01 27.63
CA GLY A 251 -12.63 -5.62 26.86
C GLY A 251 -12.10 -6.64 25.84
N VAL A 252 -13.04 -7.40 25.30
CA VAL A 252 -12.80 -8.30 24.15
C VAL A 252 -13.69 -7.84 23.00
N TYR A 253 -13.08 -7.53 21.88
CA TYR A 253 -13.74 -7.00 20.70
C TYR A 253 -13.61 -7.98 19.55
N ARG A 254 -14.49 -7.87 18.57
CA ARG A 254 -14.46 -8.72 17.37
C ARG A 254 -14.15 -7.91 16.13
N ILE A 255 -13.25 -8.43 15.32
CA ILE A 255 -12.90 -7.97 13.98
C ILE A 255 -13.02 -9.14 13.00
N GLY A 256 -12.79 -8.93 11.72
CA GLY A 256 -12.57 -10.04 10.78
C GLY A 256 -11.31 -10.82 11.12
N ARG A 257 -11.12 -12.00 10.53
CA ARG A 257 -9.90 -12.78 10.70
C ARG A 257 -8.69 -12.04 10.12
N PRO A 258 -7.64 -11.78 10.89
CA PRO A 258 -6.43 -11.16 10.35
C PRO A 258 -5.78 -12.09 9.31
N VAL A 259 -5.34 -11.52 8.19
CA VAL A 259 -4.75 -12.29 7.08
C VAL A 259 -3.46 -12.97 7.52
N ASN A 260 -2.61 -12.26 8.23
CA ASN A 260 -1.41 -12.82 8.87
C ASN A 260 -0.86 -11.85 9.93
N ARG A 261 0.28 -12.20 10.54
CA ARG A 261 0.93 -11.41 11.60
C ARG A 261 1.64 -10.14 11.11
N ARG A 262 1.97 -10.01 9.80
CA ARG A 262 2.54 -8.81 9.18
C ARG A 262 1.48 -7.87 8.60
N ALA A 263 0.24 -8.31 8.62
CA ALA A 263 -0.91 -7.55 8.16
C ALA A 263 -1.40 -6.54 9.20
N VAL A 264 -0.47 -5.96 9.95
CA VAL A 264 -0.71 -4.96 11.00
C VAL A 264 0.28 -3.82 10.84
N ALA A 265 -0.21 -2.58 10.83
CA ALA A 265 0.63 -1.39 10.75
C ALA A 265 0.23 -0.36 11.82
N ARG A 266 1.22 0.33 12.38
CA ARG A 266 0.98 1.46 13.30
C ARG A 266 0.69 2.72 12.50
N PHE A 267 -0.39 3.39 12.82
CA PHE A 267 -0.81 4.63 12.17
C PHE A 267 -1.01 5.74 13.20
N GLY A 268 0.08 6.46 13.50
CA GLY A 268 0.13 7.40 14.62
C GLY A 268 -0.03 6.68 15.96
N GLY A 269 -1.01 7.10 16.77
CA GLY A 269 -1.37 6.43 18.03
C GLY A 269 -2.31 5.23 17.84
N ASP A 270 -2.76 4.96 16.62
CA ASP A 270 -3.63 3.84 16.27
C ASP A 270 -2.82 2.67 15.69
N ALA A 271 -3.46 1.53 15.56
CA ALA A 271 -3.00 0.42 14.75
C ALA A 271 -4.13 -0.06 13.84
N ILE A 272 -3.78 -0.36 12.60
CA ILE A 272 -4.69 -0.87 11.60
C ILE A 272 -4.35 -2.32 11.30
N VAL A 273 -5.38 -3.12 11.08
CA VAL A 273 -5.26 -4.57 10.86
C VAL A 273 -5.97 -4.93 9.57
N LEU A 274 -5.29 -5.63 8.67
CA LEU A 274 -5.91 -6.22 7.48
C LEU A 274 -6.56 -7.54 7.86
N THR A 275 -7.86 -7.60 7.62
CA THR A 275 -8.70 -8.78 7.87
C THR A 275 -9.34 -9.26 6.58
N ASP A 276 -10.01 -10.39 6.63
CA ASP A 276 -10.86 -10.89 5.54
C ASP A 276 -12.00 -9.94 5.15
N GLY A 277 -12.44 -9.08 6.09
CA GLY A 277 -13.44 -8.02 5.87
C GLY A 277 -12.87 -6.65 5.47
N GLY A 278 -11.55 -6.54 5.26
CA GLY A 278 -10.86 -5.30 4.94
C GLY A 278 -9.99 -4.77 6.08
N VAL A 279 -9.46 -3.56 5.94
CA VAL A 279 -8.60 -2.92 6.94
C VAL A 279 -9.44 -2.21 7.98
N VAL A 280 -9.22 -2.55 9.23
CA VAL A 280 -9.94 -1.98 10.38
C VAL A 280 -8.98 -1.24 11.33
N SER A 281 -9.47 -0.15 11.94
CA SER A 281 -8.77 0.61 12.97
C SER A 281 -9.07 0.01 14.35
N LEU A 282 -8.03 -0.40 15.08
CA LEU A 282 -8.18 -0.92 16.44
C LEU A 282 -8.69 0.14 17.41
N ARG A 283 -8.23 1.39 17.23
CA ARG A 283 -8.69 2.51 18.05
C ARG A 283 -10.19 2.74 17.91
N GLN A 284 -10.74 2.68 16.70
CA GLN A 284 -12.19 2.84 16.48
C GLN A 284 -12.97 1.69 17.12
N ILE A 285 -12.45 0.46 17.04
CA ILE A 285 -13.11 -0.73 17.59
C ILE A 285 -13.12 -0.70 19.12
N VAL A 286 -12.01 -0.29 19.75
CA VAL A 286 -11.91 -0.21 21.22
C VAL A 286 -12.67 0.98 21.78
N ALA A 287 -12.76 2.11 21.04
CA ALA A 287 -13.41 3.33 21.52
C ALA A 287 -14.94 3.36 21.29
N VAL A 288 -15.45 2.60 20.32
CA VAL A 288 -16.87 2.62 19.94
C VAL A 288 -17.43 1.20 20.04
N ASP A 289 -18.57 1.06 20.74
CA ASP A 289 -19.32 -0.20 20.70
C ASP A 289 -19.72 -0.51 19.24
N LEU A 290 -19.26 -1.66 18.73
CA LEU A 290 -19.47 -2.10 17.33
C LEU A 290 -20.95 -2.12 16.90
N SER A 291 -21.88 -2.16 17.84
CA SER A 291 -23.32 -2.04 17.56
C SER A 291 -23.72 -0.66 17.01
N GLN A 292 -22.88 0.38 17.23
CA GLN A 292 -23.08 1.77 16.83
C GLN A 292 -22.15 2.21 15.68
N ALA A 293 -21.14 1.42 15.37
CA ALA A 293 -20.17 1.73 14.32
C ALA A 293 -20.77 1.34 12.96
N GLY A 294 -21.18 2.33 12.21
CA GLY A 294 -21.28 2.21 10.75
C GLY A 294 -19.93 1.76 10.17
N ASN A 295 -19.86 1.55 8.89
CA ASN A 295 -18.73 1.00 8.16
C ASN A 295 -17.34 1.45 8.70
N VAL A 296 -16.67 0.58 9.46
CA VAL A 296 -15.40 0.88 10.16
C VAL A 296 -14.19 0.57 9.27
N SER A 297 -14.43 0.04 8.05
CA SER A 297 -13.37 -0.37 7.14
C SER A 297 -12.77 0.82 6.38
N ILE A 298 -11.46 1.02 6.54
CA ILE A 298 -10.70 2.02 5.78
C ILE A 298 -10.70 1.69 4.28
N THR A 299 -10.83 0.41 3.93
CA THR A 299 -10.82 -0.12 2.56
C THR A 299 -12.21 -0.26 1.94
N ASP A 300 -13.24 0.36 2.50
CA ASP A 300 -14.65 0.19 2.08
C ASP A 300 -14.86 0.23 0.55
N LYS A 301 -14.24 1.20 -0.14
CA LYS A 301 -14.34 1.32 -1.61
C LYS A 301 -13.72 0.16 -2.38
N ILE A 302 -12.76 -0.57 -1.79
CA ILE A 302 -12.02 -1.66 -2.44
C ILE A 302 -12.22 -3.02 -1.77
N ASN A 303 -13.01 -3.10 -0.69
CA ASN A 303 -13.18 -4.32 0.12
C ASN A 303 -13.55 -5.54 -0.70
N ARG A 304 -14.42 -5.40 -1.70
CA ARG A 304 -14.85 -6.54 -2.53
C ARG A 304 -13.67 -7.20 -3.24
N VAL A 305 -12.86 -6.43 -3.94
CA VAL A 305 -11.73 -6.95 -4.71
C VAL A 305 -10.58 -7.39 -3.79
N LEU A 306 -10.35 -6.66 -2.70
CA LEU A 306 -9.35 -7.03 -1.70
C LEU A 306 -9.73 -8.32 -0.97
N GLY A 307 -11.01 -8.52 -0.63
CA GLY A 307 -11.51 -9.74 0.00
C GLY A 307 -11.45 -10.96 -0.94
N GLU A 308 -11.76 -10.79 -2.23
CA GLU A 308 -11.55 -11.82 -3.26
C GLU A 308 -10.07 -12.24 -3.32
N GLN A 309 -9.14 -11.29 -3.30
CA GLN A 309 -7.70 -11.55 -3.29
C GLN A 309 -7.22 -12.22 -2.01
N VAL A 310 -7.71 -11.80 -0.84
CA VAL A 310 -7.42 -12.46 0.44
C VAL A 310 -7.95 -13.90 0.44
N SER A 311 -9.13 -14.14 -0.12
CA SER A 311 -9.69 -15.49 -0.22
C SER A 311 -8.88 -16.40 -1.15
N ALA A 312 -8.33 -15.85 -2.23
CA ALA A 312 -7.56 -16.59 -3.22
C ALA A 312 -6.11 -16.85 -2.76
N ALA A 313 -5.44 -15.85 -2.20
CA ALA A 313 -4.01 -15.89 -1.89
C ALA A 313 -3.66 -15.57 -0.42
N GLY A 314 -4.61 -15.63 0.51
CA GLY A 314 -4.40 -15.23 1.91
C GLY A 314 -3.31 -16.05 2.65
N SER A 315 -3.10 -17.30 2.27
CA SER A 315 -2.03 -18.15 2.81
C SER A 315 -0.66 -17.93 2.15
N THR A 316 -0.61 -17.20 1.03
CA THR A 316 0.64 -16.93 0.31
C THR A 316 1.49 -15.92 1.10
N PHE A 317 2.80 -16.17 1.17
CA PHE A 317 3.72 -15.26 1.84
C PHE A 317 3.82 -13.92 1.10
N GLY A 318 3.94 -12.82 1.88
CA GLY A 318 4.16 -11.48 1.34
C GLY A 318 3.05 -10.47 1.66
N TRP A 319 1.94 -10.89 2.28
CA TRP A 319 0.98 -9.94 2.84
C TRP A 319 1.63 -9.12 3.94
N GLU A 320 1.72 -7.83 3.74
CA GLU A 320 2.32 -6.89 4.68
C GLU A 320 1.68 -5.51 4.53
N MET A 321 1.57 -4.78 5.62
CA MET A 321 1.15 -3.38 5.59
C MET A 321 2.27 -2.47 6.06
N MET A 322 2.47 -1.36 5.36
CA MET A 322 3.44 -0.34 5.70
C MET A 322 2.83 1.06 5.58
N ILE A 323 3.10 1.91 6.55
CA ILE A 323 2.85 3.36 6.44
C ILE A 323 4.13 4.03 5.96
N TYR A 324 4.03 4.81 4.89
CA TYR A 324 5.11 5.65 4.38
C TYR A 324 4.72 7.13 4.53
N PRO A 325 5.12 7.78 5.65
CA PRO A 325 4.64 9.13 5.97
C PRO A 325 5.11 10.20 5.00
N ALA A 326 6.37 10.17 4.57
CA ALA A 326 6.92 11.15 3.64
C ALA A 326 6.20 11.16 2.27
N GLY A 327 5.73 9.99 1.82
CA GLY A 327 4.93 9.83 0.62
C GLY A 327 3.41 9.90 0.86
N THR A 328 2.98 10.15 2.10
CA THR A 328 1.55 10.15 2.50
C THR A 328 0.80 8.88 2.06
N ARG A 329 1.46 7.71 2.19
CA ARG A 329 0.92 6.44 1.67
C ARG A 329 0.74 5.39 2.77
N LEU A 330 -0.40 4.72 2.74
CA LEU A 330 -0.57 3.39 3.31
C LEU A 330 -0.41 2.39 2.16
N ILE A 331 0.49 1.45 2.31
CA ILE A 331 0.78 0.41 1.32
C ILE A 331 0.35 -0.94 1.90
N ILE A 332 -0.52 -1.64 1.19
CA ILE A 332 -0.87 -3.04 1.46
C ILE A 332 -0.21 -3.87 0.37
N ASN A 333 0.81 -4.60 0.72
CA ASN A 333 1.44 -5.56 -0.18
C ASN A 333 0.60 -6.82 -0.26
N ALA A 334 0.22 -7.22 -1.45
CA ALA A 334 -0.75 -8.29 -1.68
C ALA A 334 -0.25 -9.27 -2.75
N PRO A 335 0.13 -10.50 -2.36
CA PRO A 335 0.48 -11.55 -3.30
C PRO A 335 -0.73 -11.95 -4.14
N GLN A 336 -0.47 -12.43 -5.37
CA GLN A 336 -1.45 -12.96 -6.31
C GLN A 336 -1.30 -14.48 -6.41
N GLU A 337 -2.32 -15.15 -6.96
CA GLU A 337 -2.27 -16.60 -7.25
C GLU A 337 -1.19 -16.98 -8.26
N ASP A 338 -0.86 -16.08 -9.19
CA ASP A 338 0.17 -16.28 -10.22
C ASP A 338 1.61 -16.08 -9.70
N GLY A 339 1.77 -15.79 -8.41
CA GLY A 339 3.06 -15.54 -7.77
C GLY A 339 3.58 -14.11 -7.94
N THR A 340 2.85 -13.23 -8.60
CA THR A 340 3.17 -11.80 -8.68
C THR A 340 2.69 -11.05 -7.44
N TYR A 341 3.10 -9.79 -7.30
CA TYR A 341 2.70 -8.93 -6.19
C TYR A 341 2.06 -7.65 -6.71
N ARG A 342 1.03 -7.19 -6.01
CA ARG A 342 0.41 -5.89 -6.23
C ARG A 342 0.36 -5.12 -4.93
N GLN A 343 0.46 -3.80 -5.00
CA GLN A 343 0.30 -2.96 -3.83
C GLN A 343 -1.00 -2.16 -3.97
N TRP A 344 -1.88 -2.32 -2.99
CA TRP A 344 -2.98 -1.38 -2.79
C TRP A 344 -2.46 -0.20 -2.00
N VAL A 345 -2.57 0.99 -2.59
CA VAL A 345 -1.97 2.19 -2.03
C VAL A 345 -3.05 3.23 -1.79
N MET A 346 -3.12 3.70 -0.55
CA MET A 346 -4.05 4.77 -0.15
C MET A 346 -3.28 6.06 0.11
N ASN A 347 -3.79 7.16 -0.38
CA ASN A 347 -3.37 8.47 0.06
C ASN A 347 -3.94 8.73 1.47
N THR A 348 -3.08 8.85 2.48
CA THR A 348 -3.48 9.01 3.89
C THR A 348 -4.13 10.35 4.20
N LEU A 349 -4.03 11.34 3.30
CA LEU A 349 -4.67 12.65 3.44
C LEU A 349 -6.10 12.67 2.86
N THR A 350 -6.31 11.99 1.74
CA THR A 350 -7.59 12.02 1.01
C THR A 350 -8.44 10.77 1.20
N GLY A 351 -7.82 9.66 1.63
CA GLY A 351 -8.46 8.34 1.71
C GLY A 351 -8.66 7.68 0.34
N ALA A 352 -8.12 8.25 -0.74
CA ALA A 352 -8.27 7.73 -2.09
C ALA A 352 -7.31 6.55 -2.34
N TRP A 353 -7.82 5.50 -2.98
CA TRP A 353 -7.10 4.26 -3.27
C TRP A 353 -6.65 4.19 -4.73
N CYS A 354 -5.46 3.65 -4.95
CA CYS A 354 -4.95 3.25 -6.25
C CYS A 354 -4.24 1.89 -6.14
N ARG A 355 -3.74 1.39 -7.25
CA ARG A 355 -3.04 0.11 -7.32
C ARG A 355 -1.67 0.31 -7.97
N PHE A 356 -0.60 -0.18 -7.32
CA PHE A 356 0.72 -0.25 -7.93
C PHE A 356 0.98 -1.67 -8.42
N ILE A 357 1.54 -1.78 -9.60
CA ILE A 357 1.81 -3.02 -10.32
C ILE A 357 3.27 -2.97 -10.81
N GLY A 358 3.93 -4.12 -10.85
CA GLY A 358 5.31 -4.24 -11.35
C GLY A 358 6.38 -4.11 -10.25
N MET A 359 5.98 -4.07 -8.97
CA MET A 359 6.89 -4.17 -7.84
C MET A 359 6.72 -5.53 -7.16
N GLU A 360 7.64 -6.46 -7.45
CA GLU A 360 7.61 -7.82 -6.91
C GLU A 360 8.20 -7.85 -5.49
N ALA A 361 7.49 -7.21 -4.56
CA ALA A 361 7.94 -7.01 -3.19
C ALA A 361 7.48 -8.15 -2.28
N LEU A 362 8.42 -8.75 -1.55
CA LEU A 362 8.17 -9.78 -0.55
C LEU A 362 8.04 -9.21 0.87
N SER A 363 8.72 -8.10 1.14
CA SER A 363 8.72 -7.42 2.44
C SER A 363 9.14 -5.96 2.26
N TRP A 364 8.69 -5.10 3.17
CA TRP A 364 8.92 -3.66 3.12
C TRP A 364 9.56 -3.14 4.41
N SER A 365 10.39 -2.10 4.30
CA SER A 365 10.91 -1.34 5.45
C SER A 365 11.21 0.10 5.06
N LEU A 366 11.38 0.95 6.07
CA LEU A 366 11.81 2.34 5.90
C LEU A 366 13.22 2.50 6.47
N LEU A 367 14.13 3.11 5.72
CA LEU A 367 15.40 3.58 6.24
C LEU A 367 15.49 5.09 6.05
N ALA A 368 15.65 5.83 7.14
CA ALA A 368 15.73 7.30 7.12
C ALA A 368 14.58 7.95 6.32
N GLY A 369 13.38 7.40 6.44
CA GLY A 369 12.18 7.90 5.77
C GLY A 369 12.04 7.48 4.29
N ALA A 370 12.99 6.77 3.70
CA ALA A 370 12.88 6.23 2.35
C ALA A 370 12.40 4.77 2.38
N PRO A 371 11.50 4.35 1.46
CA PRO A 371 10.99 2.99 1.40
C PRO A 371 11.95 2.06 0.66
N TYR A 372 12.11 0.86 1.22
CA TYR A 372 12.88 -0.25 0.62
C TYR A 372 12.03 -1.51 0.62
N PHE A 373 12.24 -2.37 -0.37
CA PHE A 373 11.59 -3.67 -0.39
C PHE A 373 12.56 -4.79 -0.80
N GLY A 374 12.30 -5.96 -0.26
CA GLY A 374 12.98 -7.20 -0.64
C GLY A 374 12.28 -7.84 -1.83
N GLY A 375 13.04 -8.20 -2.84
CA GLY A 375 12.61 -8.98 -3.99
C GLY A 375 13.27 -10.36 -4.03
N VAL A 376 13.20 -11.04 -5.18
CA VAL A 376 13.70 -12.40 -5.33
C VAL A 376 15.23 -12.48 -5.23
N THR A 377 15.95 -11.49 -5.80
CA THR A 377 17.42 -11.52 -5.88
C THR A 377 18.09 -10.24 -5.40
N ALA A 378 17.32 -9.26 -4.94
CA ALA A 378 17.81 -7.94 -4.59
C ALA A 378 16.95 -7.26 -3.53
N VAL A 379 17.54 -6.27 -2.87
CA VAL A 379 16.83 -5.22 -2.13
C VAL A 379 16.76 -4.01 -3.05
N TYR A 380 15.57 -3.43 -3.15
CA TYR A 380 15.29 -2.27 -3.98
C TYR A 380 14.93 -1.06 -3.12
N LYS A 381 15.32 0.12 -3.59
CA LYS A 381 14.86 1.39 -3.06
C LYS A 381 13.67 1.87 -3.89
N ALA A 382 12.49 1.95 -3.30
CA ALA A 382 11.30 2.44 -3.95
C ALA A 382 11.18 3.97 -3.87
N ASP A 383 10.23 4.52 -4.63
CA ASP A 383 9.98 5.99 -4.72
C ASP A 383 11.27 6.76 -5.09
N TYR A 384 12.11 6.18 -5.93
CA TYR A 384 13.48 6.61 -6.17
C TYR A 384 13.69 7.25 -7.55
N SER A 385 13.22 6.59 -8.60
CA SER A 385 13.44 6.99 -10.00
C SER A 385 12.12 7.02 -10.76
N ASN A 386 12.14 7.46 -12.01
CA ASN A 386 10.99 7.42 -12.91
C ASN A 386 11.06 6.19 -13.83
N GLU A 387 11.57 5.08 -13.31
CA GLU A 387 11.70 3.78 -13.98
C GLU A 387 11.70 2.65 -12.96
N ASP A 388 11.37 1.44 -13.37
CA ASP A 388 11.40 0.23 -12.56
C ASP A 388 12.68 -0.57 -12.84
N ALA A 389 13.77 -0.23 -12.12
CA ALA A 389 15.09 -0.86 -12.27
C ALA A 389 15.54 -0.97 -13.74
N GLY A 390 15.39 0.11 -14.52
CA GLY A 390 15.76 0.17 -15.94
C GLY A 390 14.64 -0.26 -16.91
N THR A 391 13.46 -0.62 -16.41
CA THR A 391 12.28 -0.94 -17.23
C THR A 391 11.25 0.18 -17.20
N ASN A 392 10.32 0.15 -18.15
CA ASN A 392 9.26 1.16 -18.25
C ASN A 392 8.22 0.97 -17.14
N ILE A 393 7.64 2.09 -16.69
CA ILE A 393 6.45 2.08 -15.85
C ILE A 393 5.23 2.12 -16.76
N VAL A 394 4.35 1.13 -16.63
CA VAL A 394 3.07 1.09 -17.34
C VAL A 394 2.00 1.65 -16.41
N GLY A 395 1.45 2.82 -16.77
CA GLY A 395 0.38 3.47 -16.03
C GLY A 395 -0.94 3.40 -16.80
N GLU A 396 -2.05 3.18 -16.08
CA GLU A 396 -3.38 3.14 -16.70
C GLU A 396 -4.41 3.84 -15.83
N VAL A 397 -5.23 4.68 -16.46
CA VAL A 397 -6.32 5.42 -15.82
C VAL A 397 -7.59 5.21 -16.62
N LYS A 398 -8.68 4.78 -15.96
CA LYS A 398 -10.03 4.76 -16.50
C LYS A 398 -10.96 5.45 -15.51
N GLY A 399 -11.57 6.55 -15.94
CA GLY A 399 -12.52 7.31 -15.14
C GLY A 399 -13.89 6.63 -15.05
N ALA A 400 -14.78 7.23 -14.26
CA ALA A 400 -16.17 6.80 -14.17
C ALA A 400 -16.95 7.09 -15.46
N PHE A 401 -17.97 6.29 -15.74
CA PHE A 401 -18.89 6.54 -16.84
C PHE A 401 -19.78 7.75 -16.57
N SER A 402 -19.89 8.66 -17.55
CA SER A 402 -20.66 9.89 -17.45
C SER A 402 -21.59 10.06 -18.66
N VAL A 403 -22.76 10.62 -18.42
CA VAL A 403 -23.68 11.07 -19.49
C VAL A 403 -23.31 12.45 -20.04
N LEU A 404 -22.22 13.08 -19.57
CA LEU A 404 -21.75 14.42 -19.96
C LEU A 404 -22.84 15.51 -19.87
N GLY A 405 -23.74 15.41 -18.90
CA GLY A 405 -24.90 16.32 -18.74
C GLY A 405 -25.95 16.25 -19.86
N VAL A 406 -25.82 15.31 -20.80
CA VAL A 406 -26.75 15.15 -21.92
C VAL A 406 -27.21 13.69 -22.00
N PRO A 407 -28.44 13.36 -21.56
CA PRO A 407 -28.98 12.00 -21.61
C PRO A 407 -29.46 11.65 -23.04
N ALA A 408 -28.54 11.63 -24.00
CA ALA A 408 -28.81 11.27 -25.39
C ALA A 408 -27.60 10.49 -25.94
N ILE A 409 -27.81 9.72 -27.01
CA ILE A 409 -26.72 9.06 -27.72
C ILE A 409 -25.77 10.12 -28.27
N LYS A 410 -24.47 9.92 -28.03
CA LYS A 410 -23.40 10.82 -28.44
C LYS A 410 -22.49 10.14 -29.44
N ARG A 411 -22.15 10.84 -30.48
CA ARG A 411 -21.03 10.50 -31.35
C ARG A 411 -19.81 11.26 -30.84
N LEU A 412 -18.87 10.53 -30.29
CA LEU A 412 -17.60 11.06 -29.80
C LEU A 412 -16.65 11.25 -30.96
N THR A 413 -16.01 12.39 -31.03
CA THR A 413 -15.12 12.76 -32.15
C THR A 413 -13.69 12.94 -31.72
N MET A 414 -13.45 13.58 -30.57
CA MET A 414 -12.10 13.87 -30.09
C MET A 414 -12.04 13.79 -28.55
N LEU A 415 -10.90 13.33 -28.06
CA LEU A 415 -10.52 13.34 -26.64
C LEU A 415 -9.20 14.06 -26.48
N ARG A 416 -9.09 14.85 -25.42
CA ARG A 416 -7.88 15.56 -25.04
C ARG A 416 -7.62 15.38 -23.55
N PRO A 417 -6.56 14.62 -23.17
CA PRO A 417 -6.10 14.66 -21.78
C PRO A 417 -5.41 15.99 -21.48
N THR A 418 -5.59 16.50 -20.27
CA THR A 418 -4.80 17.61 -19.75
C THR A 418 -3.70 17.02 -18.87
N LEU A 419 -2.48 17.03 -19.40
CA LEU A 419 -1.30 16.46 -18.78
C LEU A 419 -0.28 17.54 -18.45
N THR A 420 0.42 17.37 -17.35
CA THR A 420 1.66 18.09 -17.04
C THR A 420 2.78 17.05 -16.98
N ALA A 421 3.82 17.23 -17.77
CA ALA A 421 4.95 16.29 -17.83
C ALA A 421 6.26 17.00 -18.09
N ASN A 422 7.38 16.36 -17.73
CA ASN A 422 8.75 16.81 -18.01
C ASN A 422 9.23 16.41 -19.42
N GLY A 423 8.32 16.33 -20.40
CA GLY A 423 8.56 15.95 -21.78
C GLY A 423 7.26 15.55 -22.47
N ASN A 424 7.33 14.86 -23.60
CA ASN A 424 6.16 14.34 -24.30
C ASN A 424 6.02 12.81 -24.10
N PRO A 425 5.17 12.36 -23.17
CA PRO A 425 5.01 10.93 -22.85
C PRO A 425 4.20 10.14 -23.89
N ALA A 426 3.66 10.78 -24.94
CA ALA A 426 2.88 10.15 -26.03
C ALA A 426 1.86 9.11 -25.53
N PRO A 427 0.90 9.46 -24.66
CA PRO A 427 -0.03 8.52 -24.09
C PRO A 427 -0.99 7.95 -25.14
N ALA A 428 -1.33 6.68 -25.04
CA ALA A 428 -2.47 6.13 -25.76
C ALA A 428 -3.75 6.52 -25.04
N VAL A 429 -4.68 7.14 -25.76
CA VAL A 429 -5.96 7.57 -25.22
C VAL A 429 -7.11 6.85 -25.90
N GLY A 430 -8.13 6.51 -25.15
CA GLY A 430 -9.34 5.83 -25.62
C GLY A 430 -10.56 6.31 -24.88
N ILE A 431 -11.72 5.95 -25.40
CA ILE A 431 -13.01 6.19 -24.75
C ILE A 431 -13.78 4.88 -24.74
N ASP A 432 -14.17 4.44 -23.57
CA ASP A 432 -15.11 3.36 -23.41
C ASP A 432 -16.54 3.90 -23.37
N VAL A 433 -17.47 3.21 -24.01
CA VAL A 433 -18.87 3.60 -24.09
C VAL A 433 -19.76 2.49 -23.56
N ASP A 434 -20.90 2.88 -22.94
CA ASP A 434 -21.95 1.97 -22.49
C ASP A 434 -21.44 0.76 -21.72
N PHE A 435 -20.51 1.03 -20.78
CA PHE A 435 -19.87 0.05 -19.88
C PHE A 435 -18.96 -0.97 -20.59
N SER A 436 -18.51 -0.69 -21.82
CA SER A 436 -17.48 -1.47 -22.49
C SER A 436 -16.13 -1.37 -21.76
N ASP A 437 -15.25 -2.31 -22.07
CA ASP A 437 -13.89 -2.35 -21.51
C ASP A 437 -12.89 -2.66 -22.64
N VAL A 438 -12.39 -1.61 -23.29
CA VAL A 438 -11.47 -1.73 -24.43
C VAL A 438 -10.16 -1.00 -24.09
N THR A 439 -9.10 -1.78 -23.86
CA THR A 439 -7.77 -1.21 -23.58
C THR A 439 -7.20 -0.53 -24.81
N PRO A 440 -6.70 0.73 -24.72
CA PRO A 440 -5.98 1.37 -25.82
C PRO A 440 -4.72 0.55 -26.19
N THR A 441 -4.56 0.23 -27.47
CA THR A 441 -3.49 -0.66 -27.97
C THR A 441 -2.29 0.09 -28.54
N ASP A 442 -2.48 1.34 -28.97
CA ASP A 442 -1.44 2.11 -29.65
C ASP A 442 -0.57 2.88 -28.66
N VAL A 443 -0.04 2.18 -27.64
CA VAL A 443 0.89 2.79 -26.67
C VAL A 443 2.26 2.90 -27.31
N LEU A 444 2.75 4.12 -27.45
CA LEU A 444 4.13 4.36 -27.84
C LEU A 444 5.01 4.38 -26.59
N VAL A 445 6.05 3.54 -26.60
CA VAL A 445 7.06 3.57 -25.55
C VAL A 445 7.83 4.87 -25.63
N SER A 446 7.74 5.67 -24.55
CA SER A 446 8.42 6.94 -24.47
C SER A 446 9.51 6.89 -23.40
N THR A 447 10.73 7.30 -23.79
CA THR A 447 11.86 7.36 -22.87
C THR A 447 12.45 8.76 -22.90
N VAL A 448 12.72 9.32 -21.72
CA VAL A 448 13.54 10.53 -21.57
C VAL A 448 14.91 10.11 -21.05
N SER A 449 15.94 10.36 -21.82
CA SER A 449 17.30 10.34 -21.30
C SER A 449 17.59 11.73 -20.73
N SER A 450 17.72 11.84 -19.41
CA SER A 450 18.22 13.07 -18.82
C SER A 450 19.64 13.33 -19.30
N ALA A 451 19.86 14.53 -19.84
CA ALA A 451 21.22 14.95 -20.20
C ALA A 451 22.10 15.00 -18.95
N GLN A 452 23.23 14.29 -18.97
CA GLN A 452 24.25 14.35 -17.93
C GLN A 452 25.39 15.27 -18.37
N TRP A 453 25.83 16.16 -17.47
CA TRP A 453 27.02 16.96 -17.68
C TRP A 453 28.23 16.07 -17.97
N ASP A 454 29.06 16.46 -18.92
CA ASP A 454 30.25 15.75 -19.39
C ASP A 454 30.03 14.38 -20.08
N VAL A 455 28.77 13.95 -20.24
CA VAL A 455 28.43 12.67 -20.89
C VAL A 455 27.56 12.88 -22.13
N SER A 456 26.66 13.84 -22.11
CA SER A 456 25.69 14.07 -23.19
C SER A 456 26.17 15.10 -24.19
N LEU A 457 25.93 14.84 -25.49
CA LEU A 457 26.32 15.74 -26.58
C LEU A 457 25.42 16.98 -26.56
N TRP A 458 26.03 18.17 -26.65
CA TRP A 458 25.36 19.48 -26.60
C TRP A 458 24.29 19.68 -27.66
N ASP A 459 24.46 19.10 -28.85
CA ASP A 459 23.55 19.25 -29.99
C ASP A 459 22.37 18.25 -29.96
N VAL A 460 22.38 17.27 -29.03
CA VAL A 460 21.39 16.18 -28.95
C VAL A 460 20.65 16.19 -27.62
N ALA A 461 21.31 16.64 -26.57
CA ALA A 461 20.81 16.56 -25.21
C ALA A 461 19.91 17.75 -24.87
N VAL A 462 18.71 17.46 -24.35
CA VAL A 462 17.82 18.46 -23.77
C VAL A 462 18.20 18.66 -22.31
N PHE A 463 18.84 19.78 -22.00
CA PHE A 463 19.16 20.19 -20.64
C PHE A 463 17.96 20.92 -20.03
N GLY A 464 17.46 20.37 -18.92
CA GLY A 464 16.42 20.98 -18.12
C GLY A 464 15.02 20.44 -18.44
N GLY A 465 14.45 19.73 -17.46
CA GLY A 465 13.06 19.33 -17.47
C GLY A 465 12.16 20.55 -17.28
N THR A 466 11.87 21.30 -18.34
CA THR A 466 10.75 22.24 -18.29
C THR A 466 9.46 21.42 -18.29
N THR A 467 8.77 21.45 -17.15
CA THR A 467 7.43 20.89 -17.05
C THR A 467 6.53 21.61 -18.07
N SER A 468 5.96 20.85 -19.00
CA SER A 468 5.08 21.37 -20.05
C SER A 468 3.65 20.87 -19.85
N ASN A 469 2.68 21.73 -20.15
CA ASN A 469 1.28 21.34 -20.21
C ASN A 469 0.96 20.82 -21.60
N LEU A 470 0.66 19.55 -21.71
CA LEU A 470 0.27 18.88 -22.95
C LEU A 470 -1.25 18.83 -23.04
N ARG A 471 -1.79 19.28 -24.18
CA ARG A 471 -3.23 19.36 -24.45
C ARG A 471 -3.53 19.01 -25.91
N ASP A 472 -3.07 17.87 -26.37
CA ASP A 472 -3.27 17.45 -27.75
C ASP A 472 -4.58 16.73 -27.95
N TRP A 473 -5.32 17.10 -29.00
CA TRP A 473 -6.54 16.44 -29.37
C TRP A 473 -6.25 15.17 -30.15
N THR A 474 -6.77 14.05 -29.64
CA THR A 474 -6.72 12.76 -30.33
C THR A 474 -8.10 12.42 -30.87
N THR A 475 -8.16 11.97 -32.12
CA THR A 475 -9.41 11.50 -32.74
C THR A 475 -9.86 10.20 -32.11
N VAL A 476 -11.12 10.15 -31.70
CA VAL A 476 -11.80 8.96 -31.19
C VAL A 476 -13.11 8.80 -31.95
N ALA A 477 -13.47 7.56 -32.28
CA ALA A 477 -14.65 7.29 -33.12
C ALA A 477 -15.56 6.28 -32.41
N ASN A 478 -16.30 6.74 -31.40
CA ASN A 478 -17.23 5.92 -30.62
C ASN A 478 -18.63 6.52 -30.56
N ILE A 479 -19.64 5.68 -30.39
CA ILE A 479 -21.04 6.09 -30.24
C ILE A 479 -21.61 5.39 -29.00
N GLY A 480 -22.20 6.15 -28.09
CA GLY A 480 -22.82 5.60 -26.88
C GLY A 480 -23.58 6.64 -26.05
N LEU A 481 -24.31 6.17 -25.06
CA LEU A 481 -25.05 6.98 -24.10
C LEU A 481 -24.15 7.46 -22.96
N THR A 482 -23.36 6.58 -22.40
CA THR A 482 -22.40 6.84 -21.34
C THR A 482 -20.96 6.72 -21.84
N VAL A 483 -20.04 7.48 -21.27
CA VAL A 483 -18.66 7.53 -21.74
C VAL A 483 -17.70 7.56 -20.55
N ALA A 484 -16.60 6.83 -20.63
CA ALA A 484 -15.50 6.84 -19.69
C ALA A 484 -14.18 7.11 -20.44
N PRO A 485 -13.42 8.16 -20.06
CA PRO A 485 -12.10 8.38 -20.63
C PRO A 485 -11.13 7.33 -20.11
N ARG A 486 -10.23 6.88 -20.99
CA ARG A 486 -9.17 5.94 -20.66
C ARG A 486 -7.85 6.42 -21.23
N LEU A 487 -6.80 6.31 -20.42
CA LEU A 487 -5.45 6.70 -20.80
C LEU A 487 -4.48 5.63 -20.32
N ARG A 488 -3.56 5.26 -21.20
CA ARG A 488 -2.46 4.36 -20.87
C ARG A 488 -1.13 4.96 -21.29
N THR A 489 -0.13 4.84 -20.43
CA THR A 489 1.24 5.28 -20.67
C THR A 489 2.19 4.12 -20.46
N GLU A 490 3.25 4.08 -21.25
CA GLU A 490 4.38 3.19 -21.03
C GLU A 490 5.65 4.02 -21.17
N THR A 491 6.22 4.44 -20.05
CA THR A 491 7.23 5.48 -20.03
C THR A 491 8.39 5.17 -19.10
N ARG A 492 9.54 5.75 -19.41
CA ARG A 492 10.73 5.76 -18.59
C ARG A 492 11.34 7.14 -18.53
N GLY A 493 11.57 7.64 -17.32
CA GLY A 493 12.15 8.95 -17.08
C GLY A 493 11.14 10.11 -17.02
N PHE A 494 9.83 9.84 -17.10
CA PHE A 494 8.79 10.86 -17.05
C PHE A 494 8.15 11.03 -15.68
N ASP A 495 7.93 12.30 -15.29
CA ASP A 495 6.94 12.69 -14.30
C ASP A 495 5.67 13.10 -15.05
N ILE A 496 4.54 12.45 -14.75
CA ILE A 496 3.28 12.71 -15.46
C ILE A 496 2.18 12.95 -14.43
N GLN A 497 1.51 14.11 -14.58
CA GLN A 497 0.35 14.47 -13.79
C GLN A 497 -0.86 14.66 -14.72
N ILE A 498 -1.99 14.04 -14.38
CA ILE A 498 -3.25 14.15 -15.12
C ILE A 498 -4.21 14.98 -14.29
N THR A 499 -4.70 16.08 -14.85
CA THR A 499 -5.66 16.97 -14.18
C THR A 499 -7.08 16.84 -14.71
N GLY A 500 -7.28 16.26 -15.89
CA GLY A 500 -8.62 16.04 -16.46
C GLY A 500 -8.60 15.61 -17.91
N PHE A 501 -9.81 15.51 -18.47
CA PHE A 501 -10.05 15.11 -19.85
C PHE A 501 -11.11 16.01 -20.47
N ASP A 502 -10.84 16.54 -21.68
CA ASP A 502 -11.81 17.26 -22.47
C ASP A 502 -12.31 16.39 -23.62
N LEU A 503 -13.61 16.41 -23.86
CA LEU A 503 -14.26 15.63 -24.90
C LEU A 503 -15.02 16.52 -25.86
N ALA A 504 -14.91 16.24 -27.15
CA ALA A 504 -15.74 16.81 -28.20
C ALA A 504 -16.69 15.76 -28.71
N PHE A 505 -17.98 16.10 -28.77
CA PHE A 505 -19.03 15.17 -29.19
C PHE A 505 -20.20 15.86 -29.87
N GLU A 506 -20.97 15.11 -30.64
CA GLU A 506 -22.24 15.49 -31.22
C GLU A 506 -23.37 14.71 -30.54
N ALA A 507 -24.36 15.41 -29.99
CA ALA A 507 -25.54 14.76 -29.45
C ALA A 507 -26.55 14.48 -30.57
N GLN A 508 -26.94 13.23 -30.75
CA GLN A 508 -27.99 12.84 -31.70
C GLN A 508 -29.34 12.85 -30.96
N GLY A 509 -30.33 13.53 -31.50
CA GLY A 509 -31.71 13.42 -31.00
C GLY A 509 -32.25 12.01 -31.24
N LEU A 510 -33.15 11.52 -30.38
CA LEU A 510 -33.81 10.21 -30.49
C LEU A 510 -34.58 10.01 -31.83
N ALA A 511 -34.69 11.03 -32.68
CA ALA A 511 -35.42 10.98 -33.95
C ALA A 511 -34.58 10.50 -35.15
N ALA A 512 -33.39 9.96 -34.94
CA ALA A 512 -32.49 9.53 -36.01
C ALA A 512 -32.13 8.02 -35.96
N LEU A 513 -33.00 7.21 -35.35
CA LEU A 513 -32.96 5.74 -35.43
C LEU A 513 -34.08 5.26 -36.35
#